data_dcb1a4db34afc34759cb8aa585648dbd
#
_entry.id   dcb1a4db34afc34759cb8aa585648dbd
#
_cell.length_a   1.000
_cell.length_b   1.000
_cell.length_c   1.000
_cell.angle_alpha   90.00
_cell.angle_beta   90.00
_cell.angle_gamma   90.00
#
_symmetry.space_group_name_H-M   'P 1'
#
loop_
_entity.id
_entity.type
_entity.pdbx_description
1 polymer ?
#
loop_
_entity_poly.entity_id
_entity_poly.type
_entity_poly.pdbx_seq_one_letter_code
_entity_poly.pdbx_strand_id
1 'polypeptide(L)'
;MQTLMRLNEPPKNYAGGVQFAMMDGPTRVICRVTREALDRVENDKSSQQNQIPRFERHRTQIEQLASGRYDTGERAPIVMSFNRVPISSQR
;
A
#
# COMPACT_ATOMS: atom_id res chain seq x y z
N MET A 1 13.31 12.02 1.45
CA MET A 1 12.19 12.98 1.60
C MET A 1 10.92 12.35 1.07
N GLN A 2 9.84 12.53 1.77
CA GLN A 2 8.58 11.91 1.41
C GLN A 2 7.76 12.86 0.55
N THR A 3 7.49 12.44 -0.69
CA THR A 3 6.75 13.27 -1.63
C THR A 3 5.24 13.16 -1.42
N LEU A 4 4.76 11.95 -1.18
CA LEU A 4 3.33 11.75 -1.05
C LEU A 4 2.84 12.16 0.33
N MET A 5 1.72 12.85 0.36
CA MET A 5 1.07 13.28 1.57
C MET A 5 -0.24 12.55 1.73
N ARG A 6 -0.65 12.32 2.99
CA ARG A 6 -1.92 11.65 3.25
C ARG A 6 -3.07 12.47 2.70
N LEU A 7 -3.98 11.77 2.01
CA LEU A 7 -5.22 12.36 1.58
C LEU A 7 -6.33 11.81 2.47
N ASN A 8 -7.10 12.70 3.04
CA ASN A 8 -8.18 12.31 3.95
C ASN A 8 -9.38 11.81 3.14
N GLU A 9 -9.22 10.64 2.56
CA GLU A 9 -10.22 10.01 1.71
C GLU A 9 -10.40 8.57 2.17
N PRO A 10 -11.63 8.06 2.25
CA PRO A 10 -11.85 6.69 2.74
C PRO A 10 -11.20 5.67 1.82
N PRO A 11 -10.52 4.67 2.38
CA PRO A 11 -10.00 3.57 1.57
C PRO A 11 -11.14 2.66 1.12
N LYS A 12 -10.86 1.84 0.11
CA LYS A 12 -11.84 0.91 -0.44
C LYS A 12 -11.23 -0.48 -0.54
N ASN A 13 -12.06 -1.50 -0.36
CA ASN A 13 -11.61 -2.85 -0.66
C ASN A 13 -11.44 -3.00 -2.16
N TYR A 14 -10.37 -3.68 -2.57
CA TYR A 14 -10.07 -3.86 -3.98
C TYR A 14 -9.34 -5.17 -4.19
N ALA A 15 -9.98 -6.10 -4.89
CA ALA A 15 -9.35 -7.36 -5.28
C ALA A 15 -8.71 -8.08 -4.09
N GLY A 16 -9.38 -8.08 -2.95
CA GLY A 16 -8.88 -8.74 -1.76
C GLY A 16 -7.96 -7.88 -0.92
N GLY A 17 -7.50 -6.77 -1.43
CA GLY A 17 -6.68 -5.83 -0.67
C GLY A 17 -7.41 -4.52 -0.47
N VAL A 18 -6.65 -3.44 -0.39
CA VAL A 18 -7.21 -2.10 -0.13
C VAL A 18 -6.63 -1.12 -1.13
N GLN A 19 -7.50 -0.28 -1.67
CA GLN A 19 -7.09 0.85 -2.50
C GLN A 19 -7.27 2.13 -1.70
N PHE A 20 -6.27 2.99 -1.76
CA PHE A 20 -6.32 4.28 -1.09
C PHE A 20 -5.61 5.29 -1.99
N ALA A 21 -5.70 6.56 -1.63
CA ALA A 21 -5.09 7.61 -2.42
C ALA A 21 -4.22 8.48 -1.54
N MET A 22 -3.19 9.04 -2.16
CA MET A 22 -2.34 10.04 -1.52
C MET A 22 -2.18 11.20 -2.48
N MET A 23 -1.55 12.27 -2.02
CA MET A 23 -1.40 13.47 -2.84
C MET A 23 0.07 13.77 -3.09
N ASP A 24 0.36 14.12 -4.33
CA ASP A 24 1.63 14.72 -4.72
C ASP A 24 1.29 16.13 -5.18
N GLY A 25 1.39 17.10 -4.26
CA GLY A 25 0.90 18.43 -4.55
C GLY A 25 -0.59 18.38 -4.89
N PRO A 26 -1.00 18.88 -6.05
CA PRO A 26 -2.40 18.83 -6.46
C PRO A 26 -2.79 17.51 -7.13
N THR A 27 -1.86 16.60 -7.30
CA THR A 27 -2.12 15.36 -8.05
C THR A 27 -2.50 14.24 -7.09
N ARG A 28 -3.63 13.60 -7.38
CA ARG A 28 -4.09 12.46 -6.61
C ARG A 28 -3.43 11.20 -7.14
N VAL A 29 -2.77 10.46 -6.26
CA VAL A 29 -2.00 9.27 -6.63
C VAL A 29 -2.70 8.04 -6.02
N ILE A 30 -3.11 7.12 -6.88
CA ILE A 30 -3.79 5.90 -6.44
C ILE A 30 -2.76 4.90 -5.97
N CYS A 31 -3.02 4.31 -4.80
CA CYS A 31 -2.15 3.29 -4.22
C CYS A 31 -2.99 2.06 -3.87
N ARG A 32 -2.39 0.90 -3.95
CA ARG A 32 -3.04 -0.36 -3.62
C ARG A 32 -2.11 -1.21 -2.79
N VAL A 33 -2.67 -1.86 -1.77
CA VAL A 33 -1.91 -2.82 -0.98
C VAL A 33 -2.65 -4.14 -1.04
N THR A 34 -1.93 -5.21 -1.41
CA THR A 34 -2.55 -6.52 -1.57
C THR A 34 -2.81 -7.15 -0.21
N ARG A 35 -3.69 -8.17 -0.21
CA ARG A 35 -3.92 -8.92 1.02
C ARG A 35 -2.62 -9.56 1.51
N GLU A 36 -1.83 -10.08 0.60
CA GLU A 36 -0.54 -10.69 0.97
C GLU A 36 0.36 -9.68 1.65
N ALA A 37 0.38 -8.45 1.15
CA ALA A 37 1.18 -7.42 1.78
C ALA A 37 0.66 -7.10 3.18
N LEU A 38 -0.66 -7.05 3.35
CA LEU A 38 -1.24 -6.82 4.67
C LEU A 38 -0.91 -7.96 5.62
N ASP A 39 -0.95 -9.20 5.11
CA ASP A 39 -0.56 -10.35 5.93
C ASP A 39 0.88 -10.21 6.41
N ARG A 40 1.76 -9.73 5.55
CA ARG A 40 3.17 -9.56 5.92
C ARG A 40 3.33 -8.45 6.94
N VAL A 41 2.63 -7.35 6.76
CA VAL A 41 2.74 -6.22 7.68
C VAL A 41 2.25 -6.62 9.06
N GLU A 42 1.17 -7.39 9.13
CA GLU A 42 0.64 -7.83 10.42
C GLU A 42 1.30 -9.10 10.93
N ASN A 43 2.06 -9.78 10.08
CA ASN A 43 2.63 -11.08 10.41
C ASN A 43 1.54 -12.06 10.80
N ASP A 44 0.45 -12.03 10.05
CA ASP A 44 -0.72 -12.84 10.33
C ASP A 44 -1.55 -12.92 9.06
N LYS A 45 -2.33 -13.97 8.93
CA LYS A 45 -3.21 -14.15 7.80
C LYS A 45 -4.64 -13.93 8.23
N SER A 46 -5.43 -13.40 7.32
CA SER A 46 -6.84 -13.18 7.58
C SER A 46 -7.65 -13.56 6.37
N SER A 47 -8.74 -14.28 6.59
CA SER A 47 -9.68 -14.63 5.52
C SER A 47 -10.83 -13.65 5.43
N GLN A 48 -10.81 -12.60 6.22
CA GLN A 48 -11.86 -11.60 6.16
C GLN A 48 -11.88 -10.92 4.80
N GLN A 49 -13.05 -10.61 4.32
CA GLN A 49 -13.17 -9.93 3.04
C GLN A 49 -12.92 -8.44 3.17
N ASN A 50 -13.28 -7.87 4.30
CA ASN A 50 -13.07 -6.44 4.52
C ASN A 50 -11.70 -6.25 5.14
N GLN A 51 -10.75 -5.77 4.33
CA GLN A 51 -9.39 -5.58 4.77
C GLN A 51 -9.13 -4.17 5.29
N ILE A 52 -10.13 -3.30 5.24
CA ILE A 52 -9.94 -1.90 5.62
C ILE A 52 -9.50 -1.75 7.07
N PRO A 53 -10.07 -2.48 8.05
CA PRO A 53 -9.58 -2.34 9.43
C PRO A 53 -8.09 -2.69 9.58
N ARG A 54 -7.62 -3.69 8.84
CA ARG A 54 -6.20 -4.04 8.87
C ARG A 54 -5.36 -2.91 8.28
N PHE A 55 -5.81 -2.35 7.16
CA PHE A 55 -5.13 -1.21 6.56
C PHE A 55 -5.05 -0.04 7.54
N GLU A 56 -6.16 0.26 8.21
CA GLU A 56 -6.18 1.42 9.11
C GLU A 56 -5.21 1.24 10.28
N ARG A 57 -5.07 0.02 10.78
CA ARG A 57 -4.14 -0.23 11.89
C ARG A 57 -2.69 0.05 11.50
N HIS A 58 -2.37 -0.11 10.22
CA HIS A 58 -0.99 0.02 9.74
C HIS A 58 -0.86 1.11 8.68
N ARG A 59 -1.79 2.02 8.67
CA ARG A 59 -1.90 2.99 7.59
C ARG A 59 -0.62 3.81 7.43
N THR A 60 -0.07 4.28 8.53
CA THR A 60 1.13 5.10 8.46
C THR A 60 2.29 4.36 7.82
N GLN A 61 2.49 3.11 8.23
CA GLN A 61 3.55 2.29 7.67
C GLN A 61 3.33 2.03 6.18
N ILE A 62 2.09 1.74 5.81
CA ILE A 62 1.77 1.45 4.42
C ILE A 62 1.94 2.70 3.57
N GLU A 63 1.54 3.85 4.08
CA GLU A 63 1.71 5.10 3.36
C GLU A 63 3.18 5.43 3.17
N GLN A 64 4.01 5.13 4.16
CA GLN A 64 5.45 5.34 4.02
C GLN A 64 6.04 4.44 2.94
N LEU A 65 5.58 3.21 2.86
CA LEU A 65 6.03 2.30 1.80
C LEU A 65 5.62 2.83 0.42
N ALA A 66 4.38 3.28 0.30
CA ALA A 66 3.91 3.82 -0.97
C ALA A 66 4.71 5.04 -1.38
N SER A 67 4.99 5.92 -0.42
CA SER A 67 5.75 7.13 -0.70
C SER A 67 7.17 6.79 -1.14
N GLY A 68 7.79 5.81 -0.48
CA GLY A 68 9.13 5.39 -0.87
C GLY A 68 9.18 4.88 -2.31
N ARG A 69 8.20 4.08 -2.69
CA ARG A 69 8.14 3.57 -4.06
C ARG A 69 7.91 4.70 -5.06
N TYR A 70 7.04 5.61 -4.73
CA TYR A 70 6.77 6.74 -5.60
C TYR A 70 8.04 7.58 -5.78
N ASP A 71 8.78 7.78 -4.69
CA ASP A 71 10.01 8.58 -4.73
C ASP A 71 11.08 7.91 -5.56
N THR A 72 11.03 6.59 -5.73
CA THR A 72 11.99 5.88 -6.58
C THR A 72 11.55 5.79 -8.03
N GLY A 73 10.44 6.44 -8.37
CA GLY A 73 10.04 6.55 -9.75
C GLY A 73 8.88 5.69 -10.19
N GLU A 74 8.28 4.93 -9.28
CA GLU A 74 7.11 4.14 -9.66
C GLU A 74 5.95 5.07 -9.96
N ARG A 75 5.10 4.65 -10.89
CA ARG A 75 3.97 5.43 -11.30
C ARG A 75 2.68 4.81 -10.79
N ALA A 76 1.67 5.65 -10.63
CA ALA A 76 0.37 5.18 -10.19
C ALA A 76 -0.24 4.23 -11.22
N PRO A 77 -0.96 3.23 -10.79
CA PRO A 77 -1.19 2.92 -9.37
C PRO A 77 0.04 2.29 -8.72
N ILE A 78 0.33 2.72 -7.50
CA ILE A 78 1.44 2.15 -6.74
C ILE A 78 0.91 0.90 -6.06
N VAL A 79 1.37 -0.27 -6.50
CA VAL A 79 0.85 -1.54 -6.01
C VAL A 79 1.90 -2.19 -5.12
N MET A 80 1.56 -2.36 -3.85
CA MET A 80 2.44 -2.98 -2.87
C MET A 80 2.02 -4.43 -2.70
N SER A 81 2.94 -5.33 -3.04
CA SER A 81 2.72 -6.75 -2.95
C SER A 81 4.03 -7.42 -2.55
N PHE A 82 3.93 -8.39 -1.67
CA PHE A 82 5.12 -9.11 -1.20
C PHE A 82 5.24 -10.50 -1.79
N ASN A 83 4.34 -10.88 -2.66
CA ASN A 83 4.46 -12.19 -3.29
C ASN A 83 5.60 -12.19 -4.29
N ARG A 84 6.16 -11.06 -4.58
CA ARG A 84 7.28 -10.91 -5.47
C ARG A 84 8.54 -10.77 -4.62
N VAL A 85 9.35 -11.82 -4.63
CA VAL A 85 10.57 -11.80 -3.86
C VAL A 85 11.64 -11.12 -4.67
N PRO A 86 12.28 -10.24 -4.10
CA PRO A 86 13.40 -9.61 -4.79
C PRO A 86 14.53 -10.59 -5.00
N ILE A 87 14.64 -11.20 -5.29
CA ILE A 87 15.47 -11.91 -5.32
C ILE A 87 16.45 -12.11 -5.22
N SER A 88 16.16 -12.30 -4.79
CA SER A 88 16.78 -12.40 -4.74
C SER A 88 17.35 -12.84 -4.73
N SER A 89 17.28 -12.97 -4.51
CA SER A 89 17.67 -13.21 -4.52
C SER A 89 18.18 -13.68 -4.80
N GLN A 90 18.19 -13.78 -4.83
CA GLN A 90 18.60 -14.10 -5.20
C GLN A 90 19.27 -14.38 -5.56
N ARG A 91 19.74 -14.53 -5.52
CA ARG A 91 20.37 -14.81 -5.90
C ARG A 91 20.88 -15.04 -6.16
#